data_cbb4ba0e438ee2a31dda5f854f9d8a25
#
_entry.id   cbb4ba0e438ee2a31dda5f854f9d8a25
#
_cell.length_a   1.000
_cell.length_b   1.000
_cell.length_c   1.000
_cell.angle_alpha   90.00
_cell.angle_beta   90.00
_cell.angle_gamma   90.00
#
_symmetry.space_group_name_H-M   'P 1'
#
loop_
_entity.id
_entity.type
_entity.pdbx_description
1 polymer ?
#
loop_
_entity_poly.entity_id
_entity_poly.type
_entity_poly.pdbx_seq_one_letter_code
_entity_poly.pdbx_strand_id
1 'polypeptide(L)'
;MITQSDLNQVEKFADRLFAKVGIDVEFTRHFMDRVNDARNKKQITPAELTRLFKQSYSKYGKKIAKLGPDAEAVINDMRTNINMPFVLNLKGNELELVAKTVMRKKDFKTSGPKMSFESFLAEDKGGKNLHLEHIEDEILNYGVDGGRAALNFLRSLRDMLAGSVRSSVNMTVKWDGAPAIFAGVEPETGDFFVAKKSVFNVSPKLYKTTKEIDDDLSGALNEKFKVALKEFSKLGIKGVLQGDLMFTDDVETETIDGVKYYTFQPNTIVYAIPVDSVLGKTIKRAKVGIVWHTTYTGDTLQGMKASFGADIKGLKTPSSVWMDDATYKDASGKATFTAKETEQITAILSQVGKTFNKINANGLRKFLTVQNGMTGAIAGASLMTYNNSKVRAGEKISNPAAHAKGYEKWVFDSIQKQIDKVKSDKGKKKYTDMQREYVREVKKHTQNLTQIITFQNLLVDAKMQIVKKLNSVKGLTDTFIKTSNGFKVTNPEGYVAIDRISGGAVKLVDRMEFSFNNFTAVKAWDK
;
A
#
# COMPACT_ATOMS: atom_id res chain seq x y z
N MET A 1 -29.23 16.51 22.35
CA MET A 1 -28.20 17.58 22.27
C MET A 1 -27.16 17.31 23.34
N ILE A 2 -25.91 17.57 23.08
CA ILE A 2 -24.83 17.50 24.08
C ILE A 2 -24.96 18.70 25.00
N THR A 3 -24.91 18.46 26.31
CA THR A 3 -24.92 19.51 27.32
C THR A 3 -23.48 19.96 27.65
N GLN A 4 -23.33 21.11 28.33
CA GLN A 4 -22.01 21.56 28.81
C GLN A 4 -21.40 20.52 29.80
N SER A 5 -22.25 19.86 30.62
CA SER A 5 -21.80 18.81 31.53
C SER A 5 -21.21 17.61 30.78
N ASP A 6 -21.89 17.19 29.68
CA ASP A 6 -21.38 16.10 28.82
C ASP A 6 -20.04 16.47 28.20
N LEU A 7 -19.91 17.72 27.72
CA LEU A 7 -18.69 18.19 27.09
C LEU A 7 -17.53 18.25 28.08
N ASN A 8 -17.78 18.74 29.30
CA ASN A 8 -16.79 18.76 30.38
C ASN A 8 -16.31 17.34 30.78
N GLN A 9 -17.20 16.33 30.69
CA GLN A 9 -16.81 14.95 30.94
C GLN A 9 -15.91 14.39 29.82
N VAL A 10 -16.21 14.74 28.55
CA VAL A 10 -15.37 14.36 27.41
C VAL A 10 -14.00 15.03 27.48
N GLU A 11 -13.95 16.31 27.86
CA GLU A 11 -12.72 17.08 28.05
C GLU A 11 -11.83 16.44 29.12
N LYS A 12 -12.36 16.23 30.34
CA LYS A 12 -11.64 15.53 31.42
C LYS A 12 -11.15 14.14 31.03
N PHE A 13 -11.88 13.44 30.17
CA PHE A 13 -11.44 12.16 29.63
C PHE A 13 -10.26 12.34 28.65
N ALA A 14 -10.36 13.31 27.76
CA ALA A 14 -9.31 13.61 26.77
C ALA A 14 -8.03 14.07 27.46
N ASP A 15 -8.12 14.96 28.47
CA ASP A 15 -7.00 15.42 29.28
C ASP A 15 -6.23 14.26 29.91
N ARG A 16 -6.93 13.36 30.59
CA ARG A 16 -6.30 12.17 31.20
C ARG A 16 -5.56 11.28 30.20
N LEU A 17 -5.99 11.27 28.94
CA LEU A 17 -5.31 10.52 27.90
C LEU A 17 -4.07 11.26 27.42
N PHE A 18 -4.24 12.54 27.07
CA PHE A 18 -3.21 13.35 26.41
C PHE A 18 -2.16 13.89 27.39
N ALA A 19 -2.48 14.00 28.69
CA ALA A 19 -1.49 14.33 29.74
C ALA A 19 -0.26 13.40 29.74
N LYS A 20 -0.44 12.14 29.32
CA LYS A 20 0.67 11.18 29.18
C LYS A 20 1.69 11.56 28.09
N VAL A 21 1.37 12.50 27.24
CA VAL A 21 2.24 13.06 26.19
C VAL A 21 2.45 14.56 26.34
N GLY A 22 2.11 15.13 27.54
CA GLY A 22 2.33 16.54 27.89
C GLY A 22 1.39 17.50 27.17
N ILE A 23 0.15 17.08 26.88
CA ILE A 23 -0.86 17.89 26.20
C ILE A 23 -2.12 17.96 27.08
N ASP A 24 -2.59 19.18 27.35
CA ASP A 24 -3.88 19.51 27.88
C ASP A 24 -4.90 19.67 26.73
N VAL A 25 -6.19 19.39 26.95
CA VAL A 25 -7.21 19.46 25.91
C VAL A 25 -8.30 20.46 26.28
N GLU A 26 -8.56 21.44 25.44
CA GLU A 26 -9.57 22.45 25.67
C GLU A 26 -10.58 22.55 24.53
N PHE A 27 -11.87 22.75 24.86
CA PHE A 27 -12.92 23.02 23.90
C PHE A 27 -13.29 24.50 23.89
N THR A 28 -13.28 25.10 22.70
CA THR A 28 -13.76 26.48 22.56
C THR A 28 -15.27 26.56 22.74
N ARG A 29 -15.78 27.75 23.12
CA ARG A 29 -17.22 28.02 23.15
C ARG A 29 -17.89 27.70 21.80
N HIS A 30 -17.21 27.98 20.70
CA HIS A 30 -17.69 27.68 19.35
C HIS A 30 -17.79 26.17 19.09
N PHE A 31 -16.97 25.33 19.73
CA PHE A 31 -17.07 23.88 19.63
C PHE A 31 -18.42 23.37 20.16
N MET A 32 -18.89 23.93 21.29
CA MET A 32 -20.19 23.60 21.88
C MET A 32 -21.35 23.94 20.94
N ASP A 33 -21.31 25.11 20.29
CA ASP A 33 -22.33 25.48 19.32
C ASP A 33 -22.34 24.53 18.11
N ARG A 34 -21.17 24.13 17.65
CA ARG A 34 -21.01 23.29 16.46
C ARG A 34 -21.35 21.84 16.68
N VAL A 35 -21.09 21.28 17.83
CA VAL A 35 -21.44 19.88 18.14
C VAL A 35 -22.94 19.63 18.07
N ASN A 36 -23.74 20.65 18.40
CA ASN A 36 -25.20 20.63 18.38
C ASN A 36 -25.83 21.20 17.09
N ASP A 37 -25.02 21.63 16.13
CA ASP A 37 -25.47 22.28 14.89
C ASP A 37 -26.28 21.31 14.00
N ALA A 38 -27.43 21.77 13.51
CA ALA A 38 -28.32 21.01 12.62
C ALA A 38 -27.63 20.56 11.31
N ARG A 39 -26.57 21.25 10.87
CA ARG A 39 -25.77 20.87 9.70
C ARG A 39 -25.06 19.54 9.85
N ASN A 40 -24.93 19.01 11.06
CA ASN A 40 -24.40 17.67 11.30
C ASN A 40 -25.32 16.55 10.77
N LYS A 41 -26.57 16.85 10.41
CA LYS A 41 -27.62 15.93 9.91
C LYS A 41 -27.95 14.79 10.87
N LYS A 42 -26.96 14.18 11.48
CA LYS A 42 -27.05 13.22 12.57
C LYS A 42 -26.31 13.80 13.75
N GLN A 43 -26.98 13.83 14.91
CA GLN A 43 -26.41 14.37 16.15
C GLN A 43 -25.08 13.69 16.49
N ILE A 44 -24.10 14.47 16.88
CA ILE A 44 -22.85 13.98 17.46
C ILE A 44 -23.12 13.63 18.90
N THR A 45 -22.60 12.50 19.38
CA THR A 45 -22.83 12.03 20.76
C THR A 45 -21.55 12.11 21.60
N PRO A 46 -21.65 12.22 22.95
CA PRO A 46 -20.49 12.19 23.83
C PRO A 46 -19.64 10.94 23.62
N ALA A 47 -20.28 9.78 23.40
CA ALA A 47 -19.60 8.52 23.13
C ALA A 47 -18.77 8.55 21.82
N GLU A 48 -19.25 9.24 20.78
CA GLU A 48 -18.50 9.42 19.53
C GLU A 48 -17.28 10.33 19.74
N LEU A 49 -17.41 11.40 20.53
CA LEU A 49 -16.28 12.28 20.86
C LEU A 49 -15.25 11.55 21.75
N THR A 50 -15.68 10.85 22.79
CA THR A 50 -14.80 10.04 23.64
C THR A 50 -14.02 9.02 22.82
N ARG A 51 -14.69 8.36 21.87
CA ARG A 51 -14.02 7.43 20.96
C ARG A 51 -13.03 8.15 20.04
N LEU A 52 -13.40 9.32 19.50
CA LEU A 52 -12.53 10.14 18.66
C LEU A 52 -11.22 10.45 19.41
N PHE A 53 -11.28 10.96 20.63
CA PHE A 53 -10.10 11.25 21.44
C PHE A 53 -9.29 10.00 21.80
N LYS A 54 -9.95 8.91 22.19
CA LYS A 54 -9.29 7.64 22.49
C LYS A 54 -8.49 7.12 21.29
N GLN A 55 -9.09 7.14 20.10
CA GLN A 55 -8.45 6.68 18.87
C GLN A 55 -7.34 7.65 18.44
N SER A 56 -7.56 8.97 18.57
CA SER A 56 -6.54 9.99 18.27
C SER A 56 -5.31 9.83 19.15
N TYR A 57 -5.50 9.67 20.44
CA TYR A 57 -4.40 9.46 21.37
C TYR A 57 -3.63 8.18 21.06
N SER A 58 -4.36 7.07 20.91
CA SER A 58 -3.74 5.77 20.63
C SER A 58 -2.88 5.78 19.38
N LYS A 59 -3.32 6.51 18.34
CA LYS A 59 -2.67 6.52 17.03
C LYS A 59 -1.70 7.68 16.86
N TYR A 60 -2.06 8.85 17.32
CA TYR A 60 -1.35 10.08 17.03
C TYR A 60 -0.84 10.85 18.25
N GLY A 61 -1.10 10.40 19.47
CA GLY A 61 -0.74 11.15 20.67
C GLY A 61 0.71 11.65 20.68
N LYS A 62 1.66 10.75 20.41
CA LYS A 62 3.09 11.13 20.31
C LYS A 62 3.41 12.00 19.07
N LYS A 63 2.66 11.86 17.97
CA LYS A 63 2.86 12.68 16.77
C LYS A 63 2.30 14.09 16.99
N ILE A 64 1.13 14.20 17.62
CA ILE A 64 0.52 15.49 17.98
C ILE A 64 1.46 16.28 18.88
N ALA A 65 2.02 15.67 19.92
CA ALA A 65 3.00 16.31 20.80
C ALA A 65 4.25 16.84 20.06
N LYS A 66 4.64 16.20 18.96
CA LYS A 66 5.80 16.59 18.15
C LYS A 66 5.51 17.68 17.11
N LEU A 67 4.25 18.04 16.88
CA LEU A 67 3.91 19.10 15.92
C LEU A 67 4.40 20.47 16.41
N GLY A 68 4.51 20.64 17.73
CA GLY A 68 4.92 21.90 18.35
C GLY A 68 3.82 22.94 18.43
N PRO A 69 4.12 24.11 19.08
CA PRO A 69 3.18 25.22 19.20
C PRO A 69 2.75 25.77 17.83
N ASP A 70 1.57 26.38 17.79
CA ASP A 70 0.92 26.99 16.61
C ASP A 70 0.60 26.03 15.46
N ALA A 71 0.83 24.73 15.64
CA ALA A 71 0.47 23.74 14.64
C ALA A 71 -1.04 23.55 14.56
N GLU A 72 -1.58 23.61 13.35
CA GLU A 72 -2.99 23.33 13.06
C GLU A 72 -3.15 22.00 12.35
N ALA A 73 -4.11 21.19 12.79
CA ALA A 73 -4.44 19.93 12.15
C ALA A 73 -5.92 19.57 12.33
N VAL A 74 -6.36 18.51 11.66
CA VAL A 74 -7.73 17.99 11.79
C VAL A 74 -7.70 16.54 12.20
N ILE A 75 -8.36 16.23 13.30
CA ILE A 75 -8.68 14.85 13.66
C ILE A 75 -9.96 14.44 12.92
N ASN A 76 -9.90 13.32 12.21
CA ASN A 76 -11.03 12.84 11.42
C ASN A 76 -11.36 11.38 11.76
N ASP A 77 -12.61 11.12 12.15
CA ASP A 77 -13.18 9.77 12.22
C ASP A 77 -13.95 9.49 10.92
N MET A 78 -13.33 8.78 9.99
CA MET A 78 -13.92 8.47 8.69
C MET A 78 -15.17 7.58 8.81
N ARG A 79 -15.29 6.78 9.86
CA ARG A 79 -16.46 5.93 10.10
C ARG A 79 -17.72 6.74 10.38
N THR A 80 -17.58 7.82 11.15
CA THR A 80 -18.70 8.70 11.51
C THR A 80 -18.72 10.00 10.73
N ASN A 81 -17.68 10.24 9.89
CA ASN A 81 -17.42 11.47 9.18
C ASN A 81 -17.31 12.70 10.12
N ILE A 82 -16.91 12.48 11.37
CA ILE A 82 -16.67 13.56 12.32
C ILE A 82 -15.27 14.12 12.04
N ASN A 83 -15.20 15.43 11.90
CA ASN A 83 -13.97 16.19 11.70
C ASN A 83 -13.83 17.19 12.84
N MET A 84 -12.66 17.23 13.47
CA MET A 84 -12.37 18.11 14.58
C MET A 84 -11.05 18.87 14.30
N PRO A 85 -11.12 20.05 13.71
CA PRO A 85 -9.98 20.97 13.61
C PRO A 85 -9.50 21.41 14.99
N PHE A 86 -8.19 21.41 15.20
CA PHE A 86 -7.56 21.88 16.43
C PHE A 86 -6.29 22.69 16.12
N VAL A 87 -5.86 23.45 17.11
CA VAL A 87 -4.56 24.12 17.15
C VAL A 87 -3.85 23.70 18.43
N LEU A 88 -2.52 23.63 18.38
CA LEU A 88 -1.70 23.48 19.57
C LEU A 88 -1.22 24.84 20.03
N ASN A 89 -1.60 25.26 21.21
CA ASN A 89 -1.08 26.48 21.85
C ASN A 89 0.01 26.10 22.88
N LEU A 90 0.82 27.06 23.25
CA LEU A 90 1.72 26.93 24.40
C LEU A 90 1.14 27.72 25.57
N LYS A 91 0.82 27.03 26.67
CA LYS A 91 0.33 27.64 27.91
C LYS A 91 1.35 27.38 29.02
N GLY A 92 2.15 28.37 29.31
CA GLY A 92 3.32 28.13 30.16
C GLY A 92 4.32 27.21 29.48
N ASN A 93 4.61 26.05 30.08
CA ASN A 93 5.53 25.01 29.53
C ASN A 93 4.79 23.79 28.97
N GLU A 94 3.46 23.80 28.92
CA GLU A 94 2.65 22.67 28.45
C GLU A 94 1.97 23.00 27.13
N LEU A 95 1.82 22.00 26.26
CA LEU A 95 1.06 22.12 25.02
C LEU A 95 -0.44 21.96 25.34
N GLU A 96 -1.24 22.83 24.78
CA GLU A 96 -2.69 22.80 24.89
C GLU A 96 -3.31 22.50 23.50
N LEU A 97 -4.04 21.40 23.38
CA LEU A 97 -4.81 21.05 22.19
C LEU A 97 -6.17 21.75 22.27
N VAL A 98 -6.30 22.86 21.57
CA VAL A 98 -7.55 23.62 21.51
C VAL A 98 -8.40 23.13 20.34
N ALA A 99 -9.48 22.40 20.62
CA ALA A 99 -10.44 21.97 19.62
C ALA A 99 -11.34 23.16 19.22
N LYS A 100 -11.08 23.73 18.03
CA LYS A 100 -11.75 24.94 17.55
C LYS A 100 -13.21 24.72 17.18
N THR A 101 -13.51 23.56 16.58
CA THR A 101 -14.84 23.21 16.08
C THR A 101 -14.97 21.72 15.82
N VAL A 102 -16.19 21.26 15.63
CA VAL A 102 -16.47 19.86 15.23
C VAL A 102 -17.62 19.85 14.24
N MET A 103 -17.53 18.95 13.25
CA MET A 103 -18.61 18.78 12.28
C MET A 103 -18.64 17.38 11.69
N ARG A 104 -19.83 16.90 11.40
CA ARG A 104 -20.05 15.67 10.64
C ARG A 104 -20.17 16.00 9.15
N LYS A 105 -19.07 15.81 8.41
CA LYS A 105 -19.03 16.11 6.96
C LYS A 105 -18.13 15.10 6.25
N LYS A 106 -18.67 14.37 5.27
CA LYS A 106 -17.97 13.30 4.53
C LYS A 106 -16.78 13.85 3.75
N ASP A 107 -16.96 14.94 3.02
CA ASP A 107 -15.94 15.51 2.13
C ASP A 107 -15.35 16.80 2.74
N PHE A 108 -14.87 16.69 3.99
CA PHE A 108 -14.28 17.83 4.68
C PHE A 108 -12.93 18.20 4.06
N LYS A 109 -12.84 19.41 3.49
CA LYS A 109 -11.60 19.95 2.93
C LYS A 109 -10.90 20.81 3.98
N THR A 110 -9.60 20.68 4.10
CA THR A 110 -8.72 21.48 4.95
C THR A 110 -7.39 21.72 4.24
N SER A 111 -6.78 22.86 4.48
CA SER A 111 -5.41 23.17 4.04
C SER A 111 -4.35 22.63 5.00
N GLY A 112 -4.71 22.30 6.23
CA GLY A 112 -3.82 21.75 7.23
C GLY A 112 -3.73 20.22 7.21
N PRO A 113 -2.75 19.62 7.94
CA PRO A 113 -2.60 18.18 8.06
C PRO A 113 -3.89 17.51 8.56
N LYS A 114 -4.30 16.43 7.91
CA LYS A 114 -5.49 15.66 8.28
C LYS A 114 -5.08 14.32 8.90
N MET A 115 -5.40 14.12 10.17
CA MET A 115 -5.13 12.90 10.92
C MET A 115 -6.38 12.01 10.89
N SER A 116 -6.43 11.10 9.92
CA SER A 116 -7.58 10.20 9.70
C SER A 116 -7.37 8.84 10.35
N PHE A 117 -8.45 8.23 10.87
CA PHE A 117 -8.38 6.90 11.52
C PHE A 117 -8.51 5.73 10.57
N GLU A 118 -8.97 5.93 9.36
CA GLU A 118 -9.10 4.88 8.35
C GLU A 118 -7.99 4.89 7.28
N SER A 119 -7.05 5.81 7.35
CA SER A 119 -5.91 5.90 6.42
C SER A 119 -4.77 4.94 6.80
N PHE A 120 -5.07 3.66 7.07
CA PHE A 120 -4.08 2.72 7.59
C PHE A 120 -3.23 2.02 6.54
N LEU A 121 -3.56 2.13 5.27
CA LEU A 121 -2.92 1.28 4.26
C LEU A 121 -1.51 1.72 3.83
N ALA A 122 -1.01 2.90 4.26
CA ALA A 122 0.32 3.37 3.83
C ALA A 122 1.13 4.22 4.83
N GLU A 123 0.61 4.59 6.02
CA GLU A 123 1.23 5.68 6.79
C GLU A 123 2.28 5.31 7.83
N ASP A 124 2.51 4.06 8.19
CA ASP A 124 3.32 3.78 9.38
C ASP A 124 4.61 2.97 9.19
N LYS A 125 5.14 2.95 8.00
CA LYS A 125 6.59 2.72 7.85
C LYS A 125 7.18 4.05 7.44
N GLY A 126 7.80 4.77 8.37
CA GLY A 126 8.51 6.05 8.14
C GLY A 126 9.67 5.91 7.15
N GLY A 127 9.43 5.27 6.03
CA GLY A 127 10.32 4.99 4.94
C GLY A 127 9.71 5.50 3.64
N LYS A 128 10.48 6.27 2.94
CA LYS A 128 10.20 6.85 1.62
C LYS A 128 10.02 5.81 0.51
N ASN A 129 10.20 4.52 0.82
CA ASN A 129 9.95 3.37 -0.04
C ASN A 129 8.65 2.69 0.40
N LEU A 130 7.52 3.17 -0.12
CA LEU A 130 6.22 2.55 0.09
C LEU A 130 6.19 1.20 -0.63
N HIS A 131 6.39 0.12 0.11
CA HIS A 131 6.15 -1.22 -0.42
C HIS A 131 4.66 -1.49 -0.34
N LEU A 132 4.02 -1.69 -1.49
CA LEU A 132 2.60 -2.05 -1.53
C LEU A 132 2.40 -3.47 -0.96
N GLU A 133 1.61 -3.57 0.10
CA GLU A 133 1.26 -4.85 0.72
C GLU A 133 0.02 -5.47 0.04
N HIS A 134 -0.16 -6.77 0.23
CA HIS A 134 -1.39 -7.44 -0.17
C HIS A 134 -2.51 -7.11 0.81
N ILE A 135 -3.69 -6.83 0.30
CA ILE A 135 -4.84 -6.42 1.14
C ILE A 135 -5.21 -7.46 2.21
N GLU A 136 -5.03 -8.74 1.93
CA GLU A 136 -5.26 -9.83 2.86
C GLU A 136 -4.26 -9.89 4.01
N ASP A 137 -3.07 -9.29 3.85
CA ASP A 137 -2.02 -9.29 4.87
C ASP A 137 -2.15 -8.11 5.85
N GLU A 138 -3.03 -7.14 5.58
CA GLU A 138 -3.23 -5.96 6.42
C GLU A 138 -3.59 -6.28 7.88
N ILE A 139 -4.33 -7.37 8.11
CA ILE A 139 -4.65 -7.82 9.46
C ILE A 139 -3.40 -8.31 10.22
N LEU A 140 -2.41 -8.87 9.53
CA LEU A 140 -1.14 -9.29 10.13
C LEU A 140 -0.19 -8.11 10.33
N ASN A 141 -0.26 -7.09 9.46
CA ASN A 141 0.57 -5.89 9.54
C ASN A 141 0.09 -4.92 10.62
N TYR A 142 -1.25 -4.71 10.71
CA TYR A 142 -1.84 -3.64 11.52
C TYR A 142 -2.96 -4.11 12.46
N GLY A 143 -3.12 -5.41 12.64
CA GLY A 143 -4.08 -5.98 13.57
C GLY A 143 -5.53 -5.71 13.18
N VAL A 144 -6.35 -5.43 14.20
CA VAL A 144 -7.80 -5.16 14.02
C VAL A 144 -8.05 -3.98 13.08
N ASP A 145 -7.24 -2.94 13.18
CA ASP A 145 -7.41 -1.74 12.36
C ASP A 145 -7.07 -2.04 10.89
N GLY A 146 -6.00 -2.79 10.62
CA GLY A 146 -5.66 -3.24 9.27
C GLY A 146 -6.73 -4.14 8.66
N GLY A 147 -7.26 -5.11 9.42
CA GLY A 147 -8.35 -5.96 8.95
C GLY A 147 -9.63 -5.17 8.64
N ARG A 148 -9.96 -4.17 9.46
CA ARG A 148 -11.11 -3.28 9.22
C ARG A 148 -10.90 -2.41 7.99
N ALA A 149 -9.70 -1.85 7.84
CA ALA A 149 -9.36 -1.03 6.70
C ALA A 149 -9.44 -1.82 5.39
N ALA A 150 -8.90 -3.05 5.36
CA ALA A 150 -8.99 -3.94 4.21
C ALA A 150 -10.44 -4.23 3.79
N LEU A 151 -11.32 -4.54 4.75
CA LEU A 151 -12.74 -4.78 4.48
C LEU A 151 -13.43 -3.53 3.92
N ASN A 152 -13.20 -2.36 4.53
CA ASN A 152 -13.84 -1.12 4.09
C ASN A 152 -13.31 -0.68 2.72
N PHE A 153 -12.04 -0.92 2.45
CA PHE A 153 -11.44 -0.63 1.15
C PHE A 153 -12.08 -1.47 0.01
N LEU A 154 -12.28 -2.77 0.23
CA LEU A 154 -12.99 -3.63 -0.74
C LEU A 154 -14.46 -3.23 -0.91
N ARG A 155 -15.12 -2.73 0.13
CA ARG A 155 -16.48 -2.15 0.02
C ARG A 155 -16.48 -0.90 -0.86
N SER A 156 -15.51 -0.01 -0.69
CA SER A 156 -15.38 1.19 -1.52
C SER A 156 -15.10 0.86 -2.98
N LEU A 157 -14.27 -0.17 -3.24
CA LEU A 157 -14.03 -0.69 -4.60
C LEU A 157 -15.30 -1.29 -5.22
N ARG A 158 -16.06 -2.10 -4.48
CA ARG A 158 -17.35 -2.60 -4.94
C ARG A 158 -18.28 -1.45 -5.32
N ASP A 159 -18.40 -0.43 -4.47
CA ASP A 159 -19.30 0.69 -4.70
C ASP A 159 -18.87 1.51 -5.93
N MET A 160 -17.56 1.67 -6.14
CA MET A 160 -17.02 2.30 -7.34
C MET A 160 -17.39 1.51 -8.59
N LEU A 161 -17.13 0.20 -8.59
CA LEU A 161 -17.41 -0.65 -9.73
C LEU A 161 -18.92 -0.89 -9.94
N ALA A 162 -19.76 -0.68 -8.94
CA ALA A 162 -21.21 -0.64 -9.06
C ALA A 162 -21.76 0.71 -9.58
N GLY A 163 -20.89 1.62 -10.01
CA GLY A 163 -21.29 2.90 -10.60
C GLY A 163 -21.55 4.02 -9.59
N SER A 164 -21.14 3.87 -8.34
CA SER A 164 -21.23 4.94 -7.35
C SER A 164 -20.25 6.08 -7.68
N VAL A 165 -20.77 7.20 -8.18
CA VAL A 165 -20.02 8.41 -8.55
C VAL A 165 -19.22 9.05 -7.39
N ARG A 166 -19.42 8.57 -6.16
CA ARG A 166 -18.82 9.12 -4.94
C ARG A 166 -17.66 8.31 -4.39
N SER A 167 -17.13 7.35 -5.14
CA SER A 167 -15.96 6.59 -4.70
C SER A 167 -14.72 7.47 -4.67
N SER A 168 -13.97 7.38 -3.57
CA SER A 168 -12.68 8.05 -3.42
C SER A 168 -11.50 7.25 -4.01
N VAL A 169 -11.78 6.10 -4.61
CA VAL A 169 -10.74 5.18 -5.07
C VAL A 169 -10.39 5.41 -6.53
N ASN A 170 -9.10 5.45 -6.84
CA ASN A 170 -8.54 5.36 -8.18
C ASN A 170 -7.95 3.98 -8.41
N MET A 171 -7.97 3.55 -9.67
CA MET A 171 -7.33 2.31 -10.08
C MET A 171 -6.18 2.59 -11.04
N THR A 172 -5.06 1.90 -10.84
CA THR A 172 -3.96 1.84 -11.80
C THR A 172 -3.66 0.39 -12.16
N VAL A 173 -3.19 0.17 -13.38
CA VAL A 173 -2.65 -1.13 -13.79
C VAL A 173 -1.28 -1.28 -13.16
N LYS A 174 -1.00 -2.41 -12.53
CA LYS A 174 0.33 -2.72 -12.06
C LYS A 174 1.12 -3.37 -13.18
N TRP A 175 2.08 -2.63 -13.72
CA TRP A 175 2.99 -3.12 -14.74
C TRP A 175 4.13 -3.93 -14.11
N ASP A 176 4.55 -4.99 -14.78
CA ASP A 176 5.68 -5.84 -14.35
C ASP A 176 6.99 -5.31 -14.94
N GLY A 177 7.30 -4.05 -14.68
CA GLY A 177 8.50 -3.40 -15.19
C GLY A 177 9.72 -3.56 -14.30
N ALA A 178 10.91 -3.48 -14.87
CA ALA A 178 12.19 -3.53 -14.15
C ALA A 178 13.34 -2.93 -14.98
N PRO A 179 14.25 -2.21 -14.34
CA PRO A 179 14.27 -1.80 -12.93
C PRO A 179 13.28 -0.67 -12.64
N ALA A 180 12.97 -0.48 -11.35
CA ALA A 180 12.33 0.76 -10.91
C ALA A 180 13.33 1.92 -11.01
N ILE A 181 12.94 3.01 -11.68
CA ILE A 181 13.75 4.20 -11.88
C ILE A 181 13.10 5.40 -11.20
N PHE A 182 13.90 6.18 -10.51
CA PHE A 182 13.58 7.51 -10.03
C PHE A 182 14.23 8.52 -10.95
N ALA A 183 13.48 9.52 -11.41
CA ALA A 183 14.00 10.58 -12.27
C ALA A 183 13.38 11.92 -11.88
N GLY A 184 14.17 12.97 -11.92
CA GLY A 184 13.68 14.31 -11.58
C GLY A 184 14.80 15.30 -11.36
N VAL A 185 14.44 16.37 -10.64
CA VAL A 185 15.36 17.46 -10.30
C VAL A 185 15.68 17.39 -8.81
N GLU A 186 16.96 17.38 -8.49
CA GLU A 186 17.41 17.47 -7.09
C GLU A 186 17.06 18.84 -6.52
N PRO A 187 16.29 18.90 -5.42
CA PRO A 187 15.82 20.18 -4.89
C PRO A 187 16.94 21.13 -4.47
N GLU A 188 18.03 20.57 -3.98
CA GLU A 188 19.15 21.35 -3.42
C GLU A 188 20.03 21.98 -4.51
N THR A 189 20.22 21.31 -5.66
CA THR A 189 21.14 21.77 -6.73
C THR A 189 20.43 22.22 -7.98
N GLY A 190 19.20 21.76 -8.22
CA GLY A 190 18.47 22.00 -9.46
C GLY A 190 18.91 21.11 -10.64
N ASP A 191 19.82 20.17 -10.41
CA ASP A 191 20.31 19.27 -11.45
C ASP A 191 19.33 18.12 -11.72
N PHE A 192 19.19 17.75 -12.99
CA PHE A 192 18.46 16.54 -13.34
C PHE A 192 19.27 15.30 -12.99
N PHE A 193 18.60 14.28 -12.48
CA PHE A 193 19.20 12.99 -12.16
C PHE A 193 18.29 11.82 -12.50
N VAL A 194 18.89 10.64 -12.60
CA VAL A 194 18.22 9.34 -12.47
C VAL A 194 18.82 8.58 -11.31
N ALA A 195 18.03 7.72 -10.65
CA ALA A 195 18.50 6.97 -9.48
C ALA A 195 17.75 5.64 -9.29
N LYS A 196 18.36 4.79 -8.46
CA LYS A 196 17.72 3.60 -7.90
C LYS A 196 16.99 3.93 -6.58
N LYS A 197 16.43 2.92 -5.94
CA LYS A 197 15.73 3.00 -4.65
C LYS A 197 16.53 3.69 -3.53
N SER A 198 17.85 3.76 -3.65
CA SER A 198 18.75 4.44 -2.70
C SER A 198 18.67 5.97 -2.71
N VAL A 199 17.89 6.57 -3.61
CA VAL A 199 17.73 8.02 -3.76
C VAL A 199 17.36 8.77 -2.47
N PHE A 200 16.68 8.10 -1.53
CA PHE A 200 16.25 8.70 -0.27
C PHE A 200 17.11 8.28 0.94
N ASN A 201 18.23 7.63 0.73
CA ASN A 201 19.17 7.31 1.81
C ASN A 201 19.84 8.58 2.35
N VAL A 202 20.45 8.49 3.53
CA VAL A 202 21.23 9.60 4.13
C VAL A 202 22.33 10.08 3.18
N SER A 203 22.95 9.15 2.44
CA SER A 203 23.88 9.43 1.35
C SER A 203 23.27 8.91 0.06
N PRO A 204 22.45 9.71 -0.65
CA PRO A 204 21.78 9.28 -1.84
C PRO A 204 22.77 9.04 -2.99
N LYS A 205 22.54 7.99 -3.77
CA LYS A 205 23.25 7.78 -5.03
C LYS A 205 22.38 8.34 -6.16
N LEU A 206 22.81 9.46 -6.72
CA LEU A 206 22.21 10.14 -7.87
C LEU A 206 23.15 10.03 -9.04
N TYR A 207 22.59 9.76 -10.22
CA TYR A 207 23.36 9.74 -11.46
C TYR A 207 22.96 10.95 -12.30
N LYS A 208 23.83 11.95 -12.34
CA LYS A 208 23.68 13.19 -13.11
C LYS A 208 24.50 13.14 -14.41
N THR A 209 25.50 12.26 -14.45
CA THR A 209 26.42 12.06 -15.57
C THR A 209 26.56 10.58 -15.90
N THR A 210 26.98 10.28 -17.13
CA THR A 210 27.31 8.91 -17.55
C THR A 210 28.47 8.33 -16.78
N LYS A 211 29.42 9.16 -16.35
CA LYS A 211 30.56 8.74 -15.53
C LYS A 211 30.12 8.18 -14.18
N GLU A 212 29.18 8.84 -13.48
CA GLU A 212 28.64 8.35 -12.20
C GLU A 212 27.89 7.01 -12.37
N ILE A 213 27.28 6.79 -13.54
CA ILE A 213 26.67 5.52 -13.88
C ILE A 213 27.75 4.45 -14.07
N ASP A 214 28.82 4.75 -14.81
CA ASP A 214 29.92 3.83 -15.06
C ASP A 214 30.66 3.45 -13.77
N ASP A 215 30.80 4.38 -12.84
CA ASP A 215 31.46 4.16 -11.56
C ASP A 215 30.66 3.25 -10.59
N ASP A 216 29.33 3.14 -10.74
CA ASP A 216 28.46 2.38 -9.79
C ASP A 216 27.70 1.19 -10.42
N LEU A 217 27.47 1.20 -11.73
CA LEU A 217 26.68 0.20 -12.43
C LEU A 217 27.50 -0.52 -13.49
N SER A 218 27.10 -1.74 -13.82
CA SER A 218 27.74 -2.55 -14.84
C SER A 218 26.70 -3.32 -15.70
N GLY A 219 27.13 -3.82 -16.86
CA GLY A 219 26.30 -4.63 -17.74
C GLY A 219 25.03 -3.92 -18.23
N ALA A 220 23.99 -4.69 -18.48
CA ALA A 220 22.73 -4.16 -19.02
C ALA A 220 22.10 -3.06 -18.16
N LEU A 221 22.29 -3.09 -16.83
CA LEU A 221 21.77 -2.07 -15.94
C LEU A 221 22.43 -0.70 -16.17
N ASN A 222 23.74 -0.69 -16.41
CA ASN A 222 24.51 0.52 -16.74
C ASN A 222 23.94 1.17 -18.02
N GLU A 223 23.80 0.39 -19.09
CA GLU A 223 23.29 0.89 -20.36
C GLU A 223 21.85 1.42 -20.25
N LYS A 224 20.96 0.69 -19.54
CA LYS A 224 19.58 1.14 -19.28
C LYS A 224 19.55 2.49 -18.54
N PHE A 225 20.42 2.70 -17.55
CA PHE A 225 20.48 3.97 -16.81
C PHE A 225 21.06 5.12 -17.64
N LYS A 226 22.02 4.87 -18.53
CA LYS A 226 22.53 5.87 -19.48
C LYS A 226 21.45 6.32 -20.45
N VAL A 227 20.67 5.38 -21.00
CA VAL A 227 19.53 5.71 -21.87
C VAL A 227 18.49 6.51 -21.08
N ALA A 228 18.14 6.09 -19.86
CA ALA A 228 17.19 6.79 -19.00
C ALA A 228 17.66 8.22 -18.69
N LEU A 229 18.92 8.43 -18.29
CA LEU A 229 19.47 9.75 -18.03
C LEU A 229 19.34 10.67 -19.26
N LYS A 230 19.76 10.19 -20.41
CA LYS A 230 19.73 10.93 -21.67
C LYS A 230 18.32 11.28 -22.13
N GLU A 231 17.40 10.34 -22.03
CA GLU A 231 16.06 10.50 -22.62
C GLU A 231 15.10 11.19 -21.64
N PHE A 232 15.17 10.88 -20.34
CA PHE A 232 14.24 11.47 -19.37
C PHE A 232 14.58 12.92 -19.00
N SER A 233 15.83 13.37 -19.18
CA SER A 233 16.19 14.79 -19.05
C SER A 233 15.41 15.70 -20.00
N LYS A 234 14.90 15.15 -21.11
CA LYS A 234 14.11 15.88 -22.11
C LYS A 234 12.64 16.09 -21.71
N LEU A 235 12.15 15.34 -20.68
CA LEU A 235 10.74 15.33 -20.30
C LEU A 235 10.30 16.59 -19.55
N GLY A 236 11.23 17.33 -18.94
CA GLY A 236 10.91 18.51 -18.13
C GLY A 236 10.22 18.17 -16.80
N ILE A 237 10.60 17.05 -16.19
CA ILE A 237 10.08 16.60 -14.89
C ILE A 237 10.38 17.67 -13.83
N LYS A 238 9.34 18.07 -13.09
CA LYS A 238 9.45 18.94 -11.91
C LYS A 238 9.24 18.10 -10.66
N GLY A 239 10.16 18.15 -9.70
CA GLY A 239 10.19 17.22 -8.57
C GLY A 239 10.78 15.88 -8.96
N VAL A 240 10.36 14.79 -8.33
CA VAL A 240 10.87 13.44 -8.60
C VAL A 240 9.71 12.50 -8.90
N LEU A 241 9.83 11.74 -9.99
CA LEU A 241 8.92 10.66 -10.35
C LEU A 241 9.60 9.31 -10.16
N GLN A 242 8.80 8.30 -9.78
CA GLN A 242 9.20 6.90 -9.82
C GLN A 242 8.34 6.18 -10.85
N GLY A 243 9.00 5.37 -11.66
CA GLY A 243 8.35 4.51 -12.63
C GLY A 243 9.08 3.19 -12.81
N ASP A 244 8.42 2.28 -13.49
CA ASP A 244 8.98 1.00 -13.88
C ASP A 244 9.43 1.05 -15.34
N LEU A 245 10.71 0.75 -15.59
CA LEU A 245 11.27 0.71 -16.93
C LEU A 245 10.69 -0.49 -17.69
N MET A 246 10.20 -0.25 -18.89
CA MET A 246 9.57 -1.28 -19.71
C MET A 246 10.51 -1.83 -20.78
N PHE A 247 11.27 -0.97 -21.42
CA PHE A 247 12.25 -1.37 -22.42
C PHE A 247 13.28 -0.26 -22.67
N THR A 248 14.37 -0.63 -23.32
CA THR A 248 15.33 0.28 -23.98
C THR A 248 15.55 -0.18 -25.42
N ASP A 249 16.64 -0.85 -25.71
CA ASP A 249 16.99 -1.44 -27.00
C ASP A 249 16.54 -2.91 -27.16
N ASP A 250 15.84 -3.44 -26.15
CA ASP A 250 15.39 -4.82 -26.03
C ASP A 250 13.94 -5.03 -26.54
N VAL A 251 13.49 -4.22 -27.51
CA VAL A 251 12.21 -4.42 -28.23
C VAL A 251 12.44 -5.37 -29.40
N GLU A 252 11.76 -6.51 -29.38
CA GLU A 252 11.81 -7.53 -30.43
C GLU A 252 10.57 -7.44 -31.32
N THR A 253 10.62 -8.11 -32.48
CA THR A 253 9.45 -8.29 -33.34
C THR A 253 9.12 -9.78 -33.41
N GLU A 254 7.93 -10.15 -32.93
CA GLU A 254 7.47 -11.53 -32.86
C GLU A 254 6.13 -11.72 -33.57
N THR A 255 5.90 -12.92 -34.07
CA THR A 255 4.57 -13.31 -34.59
C THR A 255 3.94 -14.30 -33.62
N ILE A 256 2.83 -13.91 -33.03
CA ILE A 256 2.09 -14.73 -32.04
C ILE A 256 0.69 -14.93 -32.60
N ASP A 257 0.28 -16.18 -32.77
CA ASP A 257 -1.03 -16.57 -33.33
C ASP A 257 -1.37 -15.85 -34.66
N GLY A 258 -0.37 -15.67 -35.53
CA GLY A 258 -0.54 -15.03 -36.84
C GLY A 258 -0.54 -13.49 -36.83
N VAL A 259 -0.47 -12.86 -35.67
CA VAL A 259 -0.38 -11.41 -35.51
C VAL A 259 1.06 -10.99 -35.23
N LYS A 260 1.51 -9.94 -35.93
CA LYS A 260 2.86 -9.38 -35.75
C LYS A 260 2.86 -8.32 -34.67
N TYR A 261 3.74 -8.49 -33.67
CA TYR A 261 3.87 -7.62 -32.50
C TYR A 261 5.27 -7.04 -32.36
N TYR A 262 5.36 -5.86 -31.77
CA TYR A 262 6.53 -5.44 -30.99
C TYR A 262 6.39 -6.00 -29.59
N THR A 263 7.43 -6.70 -29.11
CA THR A 263 7.44 -7.34 -27.80
C THR A 263 8.60 -6.85 -26.97
N PHE A 264 8.40 -6.74 -25.67
CA PHE A 264 9.42 -6.49 -24.67
C PHE A 264 9.09 -7.20 -23.37
N GLN A 265 10.12 -7.68 -22.67
CA GLN A 265 9.99 -8.44 -21.42
C GLN A 265 10.85 -7.80 -20.33
N PRO A 266 10.34 -6.79 -19.60
CA PRO A 266 11.13 -6.13 -18.56
C PRO A 266 11.40 -7.03 -17.36
N ASN A 267 10.49 -7.93 -17.01
CA ASN A 267 10.63 -8.90 -15.92
C ASN A 267 10.07 -10.28 -16.32
N THR A 268 8.90 -10.64 -15.84
CA THR A 268 8.28 -11.96 -16.08
C THR A 268 7.30 -11.91 -17.25
N ILE A 269 6.54 -10.81 -17.37
CA ILE A 269 5.50 -10.64 -18.39
C ILE A 269 6.12 -10.12 -19.69
N VAL A 270 5.76 -10.77 -20.80
CA VAL A 270 5.99 -10.26 -22.15
C VAL A 270 4.81 -9.37 -22.54
N TYR A 271 5.09 -8.11 -22.79
CA TYR A 271 4.14 -7.15 -23.32
C TYR A 271 4.23 -7.14 -24.86
N ALA A 272 3.09 -7.24 -25.52
CA ALA A 272 3.00 -7.33 -26.97
C ALA A 272 2.05 -6.27 -27.53
N ILE A 273 2.51 -5.49 -28.50
CA ILE A 273 1.76 -4.42 -29.13
C ILE A 273 1.69 -4.69 -30.63
N PRO A 274 0.49 -4.78 -31.23
CA PRO A 274 0.37 -4.97 -32.68
C PRO A 274 1.11 -3.88 -33.46
N VAL A 275 1.95 -4.28 -34.41
CA VAL A 275 2.86 -3.33 -35.13
C VAL A 275 2.10 -2.25 -35.88
N ASP A 276 0.89 -2.54 -36.37
CA ASP A 276 0.04 -1.62 -37.13
C ASP A 276 -0.80 -0.68 -36.26
N SER A 277 -0.80 -0.88 -34.94
CA SER A 277 -1.52 -0.02 -34.02
C SER A 277 -0.87 1.36 -33.88
N VAL A 278 -1.64 2.35 -33.40
CA VAL A 278 -1.12 3.68 -33.05
C VAL A 278 0.02 3.58 -32.04
N LEU A 279 -0.16 2.74 -31.01
CA LEU A 279 0.85 2.49 -30.00
C LEU A 279 2.08 1.79 -30.60
N GLY A 280 1.91 0.82 -31.49
CA GLY A 280 2.99 0.14 -32.18
C GLY A 280 3.89 1.11 -32.97
N LYS A 281 3.27 2.08 -33.64
CA LYS A 281 4.02 3.16 -34.36
C LYS A 281 4.82 4.05 -33.41
N THR A 282 4.33 4.24 -32.17
CA THR A 282 5.04 4.98 -31.11
C THR A 282 6.20 4.16 -30.56
N ILE A 283 5.96 2.89 -30.21
CA ILE A 283 7.00 1.99 -29.70
C ILE A 283 8.16 1.83 -30.69
N LYS A 284 7.86 1.70 -32.00
CA LYS A 284 8.88 1.63 -33.05
C LYS A 284 9.89 2.78 -33.03
N ARG A 285 9.49 3.98 -32.62
CA ARG A 285 10.33 5.20 -32.59
C ARG A 285 10.98 5.44 -31.23
N ALA A 286 10.41 4.87 -30.20
CA ALA A 286 10.89 5.04 -28.83
C ALA A 286 12.22 4.31 -28.61
N LYS A 287 13.13 4.97 -27.91
CA LYS A 287 14.41 4.40 -27.42
C LYS A 287 14.30 3.91 -25.98
N VAL A 288 13.23 4.30 -25.31
CA VAL A 288 12.95 3.93 -23.92
C VAL A 288 11.45 3.96 -23.67
N GLY A 289 10.97 3.00 -22.90
CA GLY A 289 9.61 2.93 -22.38
C GLY A 289 9.60 2.96 -20.87
N ILE A 290 8.71 3.76 -20.27
CA ILE A 290 8.56 3.90 -18.82
C ILE A 290 7.08 4.04 -18.45
N VAL A 291 6.68 3.42 -17.33
CA VAL A 291 5.37 3.64 -16.71
C VAL A 291 5.56 4.32 -15.36
N TRP A 292 5.15 5.58 -15.29
CA TRP A 292 5.24 6.38 -14.09
C TRP A 292 4.07 6.07 -13.15
N HIS A 293 4.34 5.89 -11.85
CA HIS A 293 3.30 5.49 -10.90
C HIS A 293 3.34 6.22 -9.55
N THR A 294 4.44 6.92 -9.21
CA THR A 294 4.56 7.63 -7.93
C THR A 294 5.24 8.98 -8.13
N THR A 295 4.70 10.00 -7.49
CA THR A 295 5.26 11.36 -7.45
C THR A 295 5.83 11.61 -6.06
N TYR A 296 7.00 12.25 -6.00
CA TYR A 296 7.65 12.69 -4.76
C TYR A 296 7.78 14.20 -4.76
N THR A 297 7.39 14.82 -3.64
CA THR A 297 7.43 16.27 -3.45
C THR A 297 8.04 16.62 -2.10
N GLY A 298 8.88 17.63 -2.05
CA GLY A 298 9.57 18.11 -0.84
C GLY A 298 10.76 18.99 -1.19
N ASP A 299 11.24 19.72 -0.22
CA ASP A 299 12.34 20.68 -0.39
C ASP A 299 13.73 20.02 -0.29
N THR A 300 13.81 18.79 0.16
CA THR A 300 15.02 17.96 0.19
C THR A 300 14.67 16.52 -0.18
N LEU A 301 15.61 15.76 -0.74
CA LEU A 301 15.39 14.35 -1.08
C LEU A 301 14.94 13.52 0.14
N GLN A 302 15.58 13.78 1.31
CA GLN A 302 15.24 13.09 2.55
C GLN A 302 13.89 13.58 3.14
N GLY A 303 13.44 14.79 2.79
CA GLY A 303 12.17 15.39 3.21
C GLY A 303 10.98 15.04 2.31
N MET A 304 11.23 14.49 1.11
CA MET A 304 10.16 14.21 0.14
C MET A 304 9.09 13.25 0.67
N LYS A 305 7.85 13.53 0.30
CA LYS A 305 6.67 12.70 0.55
C LYS A 305 6.24 12.04 -0.75
N ALA A 306 5.96 10.74 -0.68
CA ALA A 306 5.43 9.97 -1.81
C ALA A 306 3.92 10.17 -1.94
N SER A 307 3.45 10.31 -3.17
CA SER A 307 2.03 10.24 -3.54
C SER A 307 1.86 9.24 -4.66
N PHE A 308 0.93 8.29 -4.52
CA PHE A 308 0.61 7.37 -5.60
C PHE A 308 -0.08 8.09 -6.75
N GLY A 309 0.27 7.64 -7.97
CA GLY A 309 -0.12 8.29 -9.22
C GLY A 309 0.92 9.30 -9.69
N ALA A 310 1.03 9.44 -11.00
CA ALA A 310 1.89 10.41 -11.65
C ALA A 310 1.07 11.22 -12.65
N ASP A 311 1.05 12.54 -12.51
CA ASP A 311 0.48 13.40 -13.54
C ASP A 311 1.53 13.69 -14.61
N ILE A 312 1.42 12.97 -15.73
CA ILE A 312 2.34 13.11 -16.87
C ILE A 312 1.86 14.14 -17.91
N LYS A 313 0.69 14.76 -17.72
CA LYS A 313 0.12 15.69 -18.70
C LYS A 313 0.98 16.93 -18.93
N GLY A 314 1.74 17.33 -17.91
CA GLY A 314 2.67 18.47 -17.99
C GLY A 314 4.06 18.14 -18.54
N LEU A 315 4.35 16.87 -18.84
CA LEU A 315 5.63 16.43 -19.35
C LEU A 315 5.71 16.64 -20.88
N LYS A 316 6.92 16.93 -21.38
CA LYS A 316 7.21 16.92 -22.82
C LYS A 316 7.14 15.48 -23.34
N THR A 317 6.70 15.30 -24.57
CA THR A 317 6.51 14.00 -25.22
C THR A 317 7.43 13.80 -26.44
N PRO A 318 8.75 13.70 -26.24
CA PRO A 318 9.68 13.43 -27.35
C PRO A 318 9.37 12.05 -27.94
N SER A 319 9.48 11.92 -29.28
CA SER A 319 9.20 10.65 -29.96
C SER A 319 10.13 9.49 -29.56
N SER A 320 11.25 9.82 -28.93
CA SER A 320 12.21 8.84 -28.41
C SER A 320 11.81 8.23 -27.06
N VAL A 321 10.73 8.73 -26.42
CA VAL A 321 10.24 8.21 -25.13
C VAL A 321 8.78 7.80 -25.26
N TRP A 322 8.49 6.55 -24.99
CA TRP A 322 7.13 6.12 -24.66
C TRP A 322 6.93 6.17 -23.16
N MET A 323 5.84 6.77 -22.70
CA MET A 323 5.48 6.79 -21.29
C MET A 323 3.97 6.67 -21.07
N ASP A 324 3.58 6.07 -19.96
CA ASP A 324 2.21 6.02 -19.46
C ASP A 324 2.20 6.33 -17.96
N ASP A 325 1.02 6.68 -17.41
CA ASP A 325 0.80 7.03 -16.01
C ASP A 325 0.20 5.87 -15.18
N ALA A 326 0.20 4.67 -15.75
CA ALA A 326 -0.41 3.47 -15.18
C ALA A 326 -1.93 3.58 -14.90
N THR A 327 -2.60 4.68 -15.19
CA THR A 327 -4.03 4.86 -14.91
C THR A 327 -4.87 3.81 -15.64
N TYR A 328 -5.71 3.10 -14.89
CA TYR A 328 -6.66 2.16 -15.48
C TYR A 328 -7.71 2.91 -16.30
N LYS A 329 -7.80 2.59 -17.58
CA LYS A 329 -8.71 3.22 -18.54
C LYS A 329 -9.73 2.20 -19.02
N ASP A 330 -10.99 2.37 -18.64
CA ASP A 330 -12.10 1.61 -19.18
C ASP A 330 -12.87 2.44 -20.21
N ALA A 331 -12.45 2.37 -21.46
CA ALA A 331 -13.15 3.01 -22.58
C ALA A 331 -14.44 2.27 -22.98
N SER A 332 -14.65 1.05 -22.50
CA SER A 332 -15.77 0.19 -22.91
C SER A 332 -16.95 0.19 -21.93
N GLY A 333 -16.77 0.72 -20.71
CA GLY A 333 -17.74 0.63 -19.61
C GLY A 333 -17.95 -0.79 -19.06
N LYS A 334 -17.16 -1.77 -19.51
CA LYS A 334 -17.29 -3.19 -19.11
C LYS A 334 -16.80 -3.47 -17.69
N ALA A 335 -15.99 -2.59 -17.11
CA ALA A 335 -15.53 -2.73 -15.72
C ALA A 335 -16.63 -2.49 -14.68
N THR A 336 -17.80 -1.96 -15.09
CA THR A 336 -18.93 -1.76 -14.18
C THR A 336 -19.59 -3.09 -13.80
N PHE A 337 -19.79 -3.33 -12.51
CA PHE A 337 -20.51 -4.49 -12.03
C PHE A 337 -21.98 -4.48 -12.43
N THR A 338 -22.49 -5.63 -12.88
CA THR A 338 -23.93 -5.88 -12.98
C THR A 338 -24.56 -5.98 -11.59
N ALA A 339 -25.89 -5.89 -11.51
CA ALA A 339 -26.61 -6.07 -10.24
C ALA A 339 -26.27 -7.42 -9.58
N LYS A 340 -26.21 -8.52 -10.37
CA LYS A 340 -25.86 -9.85 -9.88
C LYS A 340 -24.42 -9.95 -9.35
N GLU A 341 -23.46 -9.35 -10.04
CA GLU A 341 -22.06 -9.30 -9.57
C GLU A 341 -21.94 -8.48 -8.29
N THR A 342 -22.66 -7.36 -8.20
CA THR A 342 -22.72 -6.52 -6.99
C THR A 342 -23.29 -7.28 -5.80
N GLU A 343 -24.36 -8.07 -6.00
CA GLU A 343 -24.94 -8.93 -4.98
C GLU A 343 -23.96 -10.01 -4.51
N GLN A 344 -23.30 -10.70 -5.44
CA GLN A 344 -22.32 -11.74 -5.14
C GLN A 344 -21.16 -11.21 -4.28
N ILE A 345 -20.54 -10.10 -4.68
CA ILE A 345 -19.44 -9.53 -3.90
C ILE A 345 -19.93 -8.97 -2.55
N THR A 346 -21.15 -8.45 -2.49
CA THR A 346 -21.75 -7.98 -1.24
C THR A 346 -21.97 -9.13 -0.26
N ALA A 347 -22.39 -10.29 -0.74
CA ALA A 347 -22.53 -11.49 0.08
C ALA A 347 -21.17 -11.94 0.67
N ILE A 348 -20.11 -11.96 -0.16
CA ILE A 348 -18.76 -12.29 0.31
C ILE A 348 -18.30 -11.27 1.37
N LEU A 349 -18.42 -9.97 1.09
CA LEU A 349 -18.01 -8.91 2.04
C LEU A 349 -18.81 -8.93 3.34
N SER A 350 -20.06 -9.39 3.30
CA SER A 350 -20.87 -9.63 4.50
C SER A 350 -20.28 -10.78 5.35
N GLN A 351 -19.86 -11.87 4.70
CA GLN A 351 -19.18 -12.99 5.38
C GLN A 351 -17.82 -12.56 5.95
N VAL A 352 -17.05 -11.76 5.20
CA VAL A 352 -15.80 -11.14 5.71
C VAL A 352 -16.08 -10.39 7.00
N GLY A 353 -17.12 -9.54 7.04
CA GLY A 353 -17.51 -8.79 8.23
C GLY A 353 -17.92 -9.68 9.41
N LYS A 354 -18.70 -10.73 9.14
CA LYS A 354 -19.11 -11.71 10.17
C LYS A 354 -17.89 -12.46 10.75
N THR A 355 -16.96 -12.87 9.90
CA THR A 355 -15.73 -13.56 10.33
C THR A 355 -14.82 -12.62 11.10
N PHE A 356 -14.67 -11.37 10.65
CA PHE A 356 -13.90 -10.35 11.36
C PHE A 356 -14.39 -10.15 12.81
N ASN A 357 -15.71 -10.13 13.02
CA ASN A 357 -16.29 -9.99 14.36
C ASN A 357 -16.03 -11.20 15.28
N LYS A 358 -15.67 -12.37 14.73
CA LYS A 358 -15.30 -13.56 15.52
C LYS A 358 -13.83 -13.55 15.95
N ILE A 359 -13.00 -12.69 15.37
CA ILE A 359 -11.58 -12.58 15.71
C ILE A 359 -11.45 -11.95 17.09
N ASN A 360 -10.79 -12.65 18.00
CA ASN A 360 -10.49 -12.11 19.33
C ASN A 360 -9.39 -11.05 19.23
N ALA A 361 -9.75 -9.78 19.39
CA ALA A 361 -8.86 -8.64 19.24
C ALA A 361 -7.66 -8.66 20.20
N ASN A 362 -7.86 -9.13 21.45
CA ASN A 362 -6.78 -9.24 22.42
C ASN A 362 -5.83 -10.40 22.07
N GLY A 363 -6.39 -11.54 21.64
CA GLY A 363 -5.63 -12.67 21.13
C GLY A 363 -4.81 -12.29 19.89
N LEU A 364 -5.40 -11.56 18.94
CA LEU A 364 -4.69 -11.05 17.76
C LEU A 364 -3.52 -10.13 18.17
N ARG A 365 -3.72 -9.20 19.10
CA ARG A 365 -2.66 -8.30 19.57
C ARG A 365 -1.49 -9.06 20.20
N LYS A 366 -1.77 -10.04 21.06
CA LYS A 366 -0.75 -10.90 21.67
C LYS A 366 -0.01 -11.72 20.62
N PHE A 367 -0.75 -12.31 19.69
CA PHE A 367 -0.16 -13.05 18.57
C PHE A 367 0.77 -12.17 17.71
N LEU A 368 0.37 -10.96 17.38
CA LEU A 368 1.21 -10.03 16.61
C LEU A 368 2.47 -9.60 17.37
N THR A 369 2.42 -9.52 18.70
CA THR A 369 3.63 -9.31 19.52
C THR A 369 4.63 -10.43 19.32
N VAL A 370 4.15 -11.69 19.29
CA VAL A 370 5.00 -12.86 18.99
C VAL A 370 5.56 -12.79 17.56
N GLN A 371 4.73 -12.44 16.56
CA GLN A 371 5.16 -12.28 15.17
C GLN A 371 6.25 -11.21 15.00
N ASN A 372 6.11 -10.08 15.68
CA ASN A 372 7.09 -8.99 15.66
C ASN A 372 8.44 -9.37 16.31
N GLY A 373 8.46 -10.39 17.15
CA GLY A 373 9.68 -10.97 17.70
C GLY A 373 10.41 -11.93 16.74
N MET A 374 9.73 -12.41 15.69
CA MET A 374 10.30 -13.32 14.68
C MET A 374 11.08 -12.53 13.63
N THR A 375 12.23 -12.00 13.99
CA THR A 375 13.09 -11.15 13.14
C THR A 375 14.48 -11.75 12.95
N GLY A 376 15.26 -11.19 12.02
CA GLY A 376 16.65 -11.62 11.77
C GLY A 376 16.73 -13.11 11.42
N ALA A 377 17.53 -13.87 12.15
CA ALA A 377 17.79 -15.29 11.88
C ALA A 377 16.55 -16.21 11.96
N ILE A 378 15.49 -15.77 12.65
CA ILE A 378 14.24 -16.52 12.79
C ILE A 378 13.04 -15.88 12.07
N ALA A 379 13.26 -14.88 11.22
CA ALA A 379 12.21 -14.23 10.43
C ALA A 379 11.40 -15.23 9.57
N GLY A 380 12.04 -16.32 9.14
CA GLY A 380 11.40 -17.41 8.42
C GLY A 380 10.31 -18.16 9.18
N ALA A 381 10.23 -18.00 10.52
CA ALA A 381 9.21 -18.62 11.36
C ALA A 381 7.86 -17.87 11.32
N SER A 382 7.78 -16.66 10.74
CA SER A 382 6.56 -15.86 10.72
C SER A 382 5.42 -16.50 9.94
N LEU A 383 4.16 -16.18 10.33
CA LEU A 383 2.96 -16.66 9.63
C LEU A 383 2.93 -16.18 8.17
N MET A 384 3.37 -14.97 7.91
CA MET A 384 3.47 -14.45 6.54
C MET A 384 4.42 -15.29 5.68
N THR A 385 5.58 -15.71 6.22
CA THR A 385 6.51 -16.59 5.51
C THR A 385 5.90 -17.98 5.30
N TYR A 386 5.16 -18.50 6.28
CA TYR A 386 4.46 -19.77 6.13
C TYR A 386 3.36 -19.70 5.05
N ASN A 387 2.55 -18.66 5.04
CA ASN A 387 1.56 -18.41 3.99
C ASN A 387 2.23 -18.31 2.61
N ASN A 388 3.34 -17.58 2.51
CA ASN A 388 4.11 -17.45 1.26
C ASN A 388 4.72 -18.77 0.79
N SER A 389 5.04 -19.70 1.70
CA SER A 389 5.53 -21.03 1.32
C SER A 389 4.47 -21.82 0.54
N LYS A 390 3.17 -21.64 0.87
CA LYS A 390 2.06 -22.26 0.15
C LYS A 390 1.92 -21.66 -1.25
N VAL A 391 1.99 -20.34 -1.36
CA VAL A 391 1.97 -19.67 -2.67
C VAL A 391 3.12 -20.16 -3.57
N ARG A 392 4.35 -20.28 -3.02
CA ARG A 392 5.51 -20.81 -3.76
C ARG A 392 5.32 -22.25 -4.24
N ALA A 393 4.60 -23.05 -3.46
CA ALA A 393 4.26 -24.43 -3.82
C ALA A 393 3.05 -24.54 -4.78
N GLY A 394 2.42 -23.42 -5.15
CA GLY A 394 1.19 -23.43 -5.95
C GLY A 394 -0.03 -23.95 -5.18
N GLU A 395 0.02 -23.97 -3.84
CA GLU A 395 -1.00 -24.54 -2.98
C GLU A 395 -1.91 -23.45 -2.39
N LYS A 396 -3.22 -23.59 -2.60
CA LYS A 396 -4.22 -22.76 -1.92
C LYS A 396 -4.42 -23.21 -0.46
N ILE A 397 -4.58 -22.26 0.44
CA ILE A 397 -4.94 -22.53 1.85
C ILE A 397 -6.45 -22.83 1.91
N SER A 398 -6.85 -24.03 1.50
CA SER A 398 -8.27 -24.45 1.43
C SER A 398 -8.85 -24.81 2.80
N ASN A 399 -8.02 -25.22 3.75
CA ASN A 399 -8.44 -25.59 5.12
C ASN A 399 -7.75 -24.70 6.16
N PRO A 400 -8.37 -23.58 6.58
CA PRO A 400 -7.80 -22.67 7.57
C PRO A 400 -7.45 -23.31 8.92
N ALA A 401 -8.24 -24.28 9.38
CA ALA A 401 -7.99 -24.96 10.65
C ALA A 401 -6.75 -25.86 10.59
N ALA A 402 -6.64 -26.64 9.51
CA ALA A 402 -5.44 -27.48 9.28
C ALA A 402 -4.19 -26.60 9.08
N HIS A 403 -4.31 -25.49 8.38
CA HIS A 403 -3.21 -24.56 8.17
C HIS A 403 -2.77 -23.90 9.49
N ALA A 404 -3.71 -23.42 10.31
CA ALA A 404 -3.43 -22.86 11.63
C ALA A 404 -2.72 -23.88 12.55
N LYS A 405 -3.17 -25.13 12.53
CA LYS A 405 -2.52 -26.23 13.27
C LYS A 405 -1.12 -26.53 12.72
N GLY A 406 -0.95 -26.54 11.41
CA GLY A 406 0.35 -26.79 10.76
C GLY A 406 1.38 -25.69 11.04
N TYR A 407 0.93 -24.48 11.38
CA TYR A 407 1.80 -23.36 11.69
C TYR A 407 2.64 -23.60 12.95
N GLU A 408 2.13 -24.33 13.95
CA GLU A 408 2.89 -24.74 15.16
C GLU A 408 4.17 -25.51 14.76
N LYS A 409 4.02 -26.49 13.86
CA LYS A 409 5.15 -27.28 13.35
C LYS A 409 6.12 -26.42 12.53
N TRP A 410 5.59 -25.53 11.70
CA TRP A 410 6.40 -24.60 10.90
C TRP A 410 7.32 -23.74 11.78
N VAL A 411 6.78 -23.17 12.86
CA VAL A 411 7.56 -22.36 13.81
C VAL A 411 8.64 -23.20 14.47
N PHE A 412 8.28 -24.42 14.93
CA PHE A 412 9.25 -25.34 15.52
C PHE A 412 10.39 -25.65 14.55
N ASP A 413 10.08 -26.12 13.34
CA ASP A 413 11.06 -26.52 12.33
C ASP A 413 11.95 -25.35 11.87
N SER A 414 11.36 -24.16 11.73
CA SER A 414 12.08 -22.96 11.29
C SER A 414 13.10 -22.48 12.33
N ILE A 415 12.75 -22.53 13.61
CA ILE A 415 13.68 -22.15 14.68
C ILE A 415 14.69 -23.26 14.93
N GLN A 416 14.29 -24.54 14.78
CA GLN A 416 15.22 -25.68 14.88
C GLN A 416 16.39 -25.57 13.88
N LYS A 417 16.09 -25.21 12.63
CA LYS A 417 17.12 -24.94 11.61
C LYS A 417 18.14 -23.88 12.06
N GLN A 418 17.71 -22.90 12.87
CA GLN A 418 18.61 -21.89 13.41
C GLN A 418 19.42 -22.43 14.59
N ILE A 419 18.83 -23.26 15.46
CA ILE A 419 19.53 -23.93 16.57
C ILE A 419 20.67 -24.81 16.01
N ASP A 420 20.39 -25.54 14.94
CA ASP A 420 21.36 -26.46 14.31
C ASP A 420 22.55 -25.71 13.69
N LYS A 421 22.34 -24.47 13.23
CA LYS A 421 23.41 -23.62 12.65
C LYS A 421 24.31 -22.96 13.70
N VAL A 422 23.82 -22.77 14.92
CA VAL A 422 24.54 -22.05 15.97
C VAL A 422 25.52 -22.96 16.67
N LYS A 423 26.81 -22.54 16.74
CA LYS A 423 27.87 -23.34 17.36
C LYS A 423 27.97 -23.15 18.88
N SER A 424 27.66 -21.96 19.41
CA SER A 424 27.82 -21.67 20.83
C SER A 424 26.66 -22.18 21.68
N ASP A 425 26.95 -22.76 22.84
CA ASP A 425 25.91 -23.24 23.77
C ASP A 425 24.95 -22.14 24.25
N LYS A 426 25.49 -20.94 24.48
CA LYS A 426 24.67 -19.76 24.81
C LYS A 426 23.68 -19.42 23.71
N GLY A 427 24.12 -19.49 22.45
CA GLY A 427 23.26 -19.25 21.29
C GLY A 427 22.21 -20.34 21.11
N LYS A 428 22.60 -21.61 21.23
CA LYS A 428 21.67 -22.75 21.18
C LYS A 428 20.61 -22.63 22.26
N LYS A 429 20.99 -22.36 23.51
CA LYS A 429 20.06 -22.16 24.63
C LYS A 429 19.08 -21.03 24.33
N LYS A 430 19.56 -19.86 23.87
CA LYS A 430 18.72 -18.73 23.49
C LYS A 430 17.61 -19.14 22.52
N TYR A 431 17.98 -19.78 21.39
CA TYR A 431 17.00 -20.15 20.38
C TYR A 431 16.10 -21.31 20.81
N THR A 432 16.57 -22.21 21.65
CA THR A 432 15.74 -23.29 22.25
C THR A 432 14.66 -22.68 23.17
N ASP A 433 15.01 -21.71 23.99
CA ASP A 433 14.06 -21.03 24.87
C ASP A 433 13.01 -20.25 24.03
N MET A 434 13.44 -19.53 22.99
CA MET A 434 12.56 -18.85 22.05
C MET A 434 11.63 -19.83 21.30
N GLN A 435 12.15 -20.98 20.87
CA GLN A 435 11.35 -22.02 20.19
C GLN A 435 10.22 -22.51 21.09
N ARG A 436 10.53 -22.85 22.36
CA ARG A 436 9.53 -23.30 23.34
C ARG A 436 8.46 -22.24 23.60
N GLU A 437 8.88 -20.99 23.77
CA GLU A 437 7.97 -19.86 24.00
C GLU A 437 7.05 -19.63 22.81
N TYR A 438 7.59 -19.51 21.60
CA TYR A 438 6.81 -19.16 20.42
C TYR A 438 5.87 -20.29 19.99
N VAL A 439 6.30 -21.54 20.05
CA VAL A 439 5.45 -22.70 19.79
C VAL A 439 4.29 -22.75 20.79
N ARG A 440 4.57 -22.52 22.07
CA ARG A 440 3.52 -22.47 23.12
C ARG A 440 2.50 -21.35 22.86
N GLU A 441 2.97 -20.14 22.50
CA GLU A 441 2.09 -19.01 22.21
C GLU A 441 1.27 -19.23 20.93
N VAL A 442 1.85 -19.75 19.87
CA VAL A 442 1.12 -20.11 18.64
C VAL A 442 0.03 -21.13 18.94
N LYS A 443 0.33 -22.17 19.73
CA LYS A 443 -0.64 -23.20 20.13
C LYS A 443 -1.83 -22.61 20.87
N LYS A 444 -1.61 -21.67 21.81
CA LYS A 444 -2.69 -20.97 22.53
C LYS A 444 -3.62 -20.18 21.61
N HIS A 445 -3.13 -19.73 20.47
CA HIS A 445 -3.87 -18.88 19.54
C HIS A 445 -4.44 -19.62 18.34
N THR A 446 -4.33 -20.94 18.23
CA THR A 446 -4.71 -21.75 17.06
C THR A 446 -6.15 -21.49 16.60
N GLN A 447 -7.11 -21.38 17.53
CA GLN A 447 -8.51 -21.10 17.19
C GLN A 447 -8.67 -19.69 16.60
N ASN A 448 -8.00 -18.68 17.17
CA ASN A 448 -8.03 -17.31 16.66
C ASN A 448 -7.32 -17.22 15.31
N LEU A 449 -6.21 -17.94 15.13
CA LEU A 449 -5.50 -18.07 13.85
C LEU A 449 -6.39 -18.65 12.76
N THR A 450 -7.20 -19.67 13.07
CA THR A 450 -8.19 -20.20 12.15
C THR A 450 -9.15 -19.12 11.66
N GLN A 451 -9.63 -18.25 12.55
CA GLN A 451 -10.51 -17.13 12.16
C GLN A 451 -9.77 -16.08 11.32
N ILE A 452 -8.52 -15.78 11.65
CA ILE A 452 -7.67 -14.84 10.89
C ILE A 452 -7.44 -15.36 9.47
N ILE A 453 -7.06 -16.62 9.31
CA ILE A 453 -6.82 -17.24 8.01
C ILE A 453 -8.12 -17.33 7.20
N THR A 454 -9.24 -17.68 7.84
CA THR A 454 -10.56 -17.64 7.19
C THR A 454 -10.91 -16.24 6.70
N PHE A 455 -10.64 -15.21 7.51
CA PHE A 455 -10.83 -13.82 7.13
C PHE A 455 -9.95 -13.42 5.94
N GLN A 456 -8.68 -13.82 5.94
CA GLN A 456 -7.75 -13.59 4.83
C GLN A 456 -8.25 -14.25 3.52
N ASN A 457 -8.68 -15.51 3.59
CA ASN A 457 -9.24 -16.21 2.43
C ASN A 457 -10.47 -15.51 1.85
N LEU A 458 -11.40 -15.08 2.69
CA LEU A 458 -12.59 -14.34 2.25
C LEU A 458 -12.23 -12.96 1.65
N LEU A 459 -11.20 -12.28 2.15
CA LEU A 459 -10.67 -11.06 1.51
C LEU A 459 -10.10 -11.38 0.13
N VAL A 460 -9.36 -12.49 0.00
CA VAL A 460 -8.85 -12.95 -1.31
C VAL A 460 -10.00 -13.24 -2.27
N ASP A 461 -11.05 -13.94 -1.82
CA ASP A 461 -12.21 -14.23 -2.67
C ASP A 461 -12.89 -12.95 -3.16
N ALA A 462 -13.12 -11.97 -2.29
CA ALA A 462 -13.68 -10.68 -2.67
C ALA A 462 -12.74 -9.90 -3.62
N LYS A 463 -11.44 -9.88 -3.33
CA LYS A 463 -10.42 -9.28 -4.20
C LYS A 463 -10.44 -9.91 -5.60
N MET A 464 -10.52 -11.23 -5.69
CA MET A 464 -10.50 -11.94 -6.98
C MET A 464 -11.75 -11.70 -7.82
N GLN A 465 -12.92 -11.46 -7.23
CA GLN A 465 -14.10 -11.00 -7.99
C GLN A 465 -13.84 -9.64 -8.65
N ILE A 466 -13.18 -8.71 -7.93
CA ILE A 466 -12.79 -7.40 -8.46
C ILE A 466 -11.77 -7.56 -9.58
N VAL A 467 -10.69 -8.31 -9.35
CA VAL A 467 -9.63 -8.55 -10.34
C VAL A 467 -10.19 -9.18 -11.60
N LYS A 468 -11.06 -10.19 -11.47
CA LYS A 468 -11.73 -10.83 -12.60
C LYS A 468 -12.54 -9.82 -13.43
N LYS A 469 -13.23 -8.89 -12.78
CA LYS A 469 -13.99 -7.84 -13.47
C LYS A 469 -13.07 -6.88 -14.22
N LEU A 470 -12.00 -6.45 -13.58
CA LEU A 470 -11.02 -5.56 -14.20
C LEU A 470 -10.32 -6.21 -15.41
N ASN A 471 -10.00 -7.50 -15.31
CA ASN A 471 -9.41 -8.28 -16.41
C ASN A 471 -10.38 -8.49 -17.60
N SER A 472 -11.68 -8.25 -17.43
CA SER A 472 -12.65 -8.35 -18.53
C SER A 472 -12.54 -7.20 -19.54
N VAL A 473 -11.77 -6.16 -19.22
CA VAL A 473 -11.50 -5.00 -20.08
C VAL A 473 -10.17 -5.18 -20.79
N LYS A 474 -10.15 -5.00 -22.10
CA LYS A 474 -8.90 -5.07 -22.89
C LYS A 474 -7.95 -3.94 -22.45
N GLY A 475 -6.73 -4.29 -22.07
CA GLY A 475 -5.67 -3.35 -21.73
C GLY A 475 -5.05 -2.64 -22.94
N LEU A 476 -4.03 -1.83 -22.70
CA LEU A 476 -3.23 -1.15 -23.74
C LEU A 476 -2.37 -2.13 -24.53
N THR A 477 -2.00 -3.27 -23.92
CA THR A 477 -1.12 -4.29 -24.50
C THR A 477 -1.74 -5.65 -24.33
N ASP A 478 -1.41 -6.57 -25.21
CA ASP A 478 -1.59 -8.00 -24.96
C ASP A 478 -0.42 -8.49 -24.09
N THR A 479 -0.68 -9.45 -23.22
CA THR A 479 0.30 -9.94 -22.24
C THR A 479 0.46 -11.46 -22.34
N PHE A 480 1.72 -11.93 -22.26
CA PHE A 480 2.09 -13.33 -22.39
C PHE A 480 3.16 -13.71 -21.37
N ILE A 481 3.30 -15.01 -21.13
CA ILE A 481 4.45 -15.62 -20.47
C ILE A 481 5.21 -16.43 -21.53
N LYS A 482 6.53 -16.27 -21.58
CA LYS A 482 7.39 -17.09 -22.43
C LYS A 482 7.58 -18.47 -21.78
N THR A 483 7.33 -19.52 -22.56
CA THR A 483 7.45 -20.92 -22.13
C THR A 483 8.36 -21.66 -23.08
N SER A 484 8.78 -22.88 -22.74
CA SER A 484 9.54 -23.77 -23.66
C SER A 484 8.81 -24.03 -24.97
N ASN A 485 7.50 -23.93 -25.00
CA ASN A 485 6.64 -24.22 -26.15
C ASN A 485 6.11 -22.94 -26.84
N GLY A 486 6.71 -21.76 -26.62
CA GLY A 486 6.30 -20.49 -27.18
C GLY A 486 5.61 -19.57 -26.15
N PHE A 487 4.62 -18.82 -26.59
CA PHE A 487 3.92 -17.83 -25.77
C PHE A 487 2.60 -18.35 -25.23
N LYS A 488 2.33 -18.11 -23.95
CA LYS A 488 1.04 -18.40 -23.32
C LYS A 488 0.42 -17.09 -22.85
N VAL A 489 -0.83 -16.84 -23.24
CA VAL A 489 -1.60 -15.67 -22.77
C VAL A 489 -1.64 -15.66 -21.24
N THR A 490 -1.40 -14.50 -20.65
CA THR A 490 -1.50 -14.26 -19.21
C THR A 490 -2.28 -12.98 -18.92
N ASN A 491 -2.74 -12.82 -17.69
CA ASN A 491 -3.27 -11.55 -17.22
C ASN A 491 -2.14 -10.56 -16.89
N PRO A 492 -2.40 -9.23 -16.84
CA PRO A 492 -1.45 -8.28 -16.27
C PRO A 492 -1.11 -8.66 -14.82
N GLU A 493 0.01 -8.16 -14.29
CA GLU A 493 0.43 -8.45 -12.91
C GLU A 493 -0.69 -8.23 -11.90
N GLY A 494 -1.54 -7.24 -12.14
CA GLY A 494 -2.69 -6.89 -11.34
C GLY A 494 -2.96 -5.39 -11.36
N TYR A 495 -3.53 -4.90 -10.28
CA TYR A 495 -3.96 -3.52 -10.16
C TYR A 495 -3.48 -2.93 -8.84
N VAL A 496 -3.35 -1.62 -8.80
CA VAL A 496 -3.18 -0.86 -7.57
C VAL A 496 -4.41 0.02 -7.39
N ALA A 497 -5.07 -0.15 -6.28
CA ALA A 497 -6.20 0.69 -5.92
C ALA A 497 -5.73 1.74 -4.91
N ILE A 498 -6.03 3.00 -5.19
CA ILE A 498 -5.56 4.17 -4.44
C ILE A 498 -6.77 4.88 -3.85
N ASP A 499 -6.79 5.07 -2.53
CA ASP A 499 -7.76 5.94 -1.89
C ASP A 499 -7.30 7.41 -2.03
N ARG A 500 -8.05 8.19 -2.81
CA ARG A 500 -7.75 9.62 -3.06
C ARG A 500 -7.84 10.49 -1.80
N ILE A 501 -8.55 10.05 -0.77
CA ILE A 501 -8.74 10.85 0.45
C ILE A 501 -7.57 10.62 1.40
N SER A 502 -7.16 9.35 1.59
CA SER A 502 -6.10 8.98 2.51
C SER A 502 -4.72 8.92 1.87
N GLY A 503 -4.65 8.84 0.54
CA GLY A 503 -3.42 8.55 -0.20
C GLY A 503 -2.92 7.12 -0.04
N GLY A 504 -3.66 6.27 0.70
CA GLY A 504 -3.32 4.87 0.88
C GLY A 504 -3.52 4.06 -0.40
N ALA A 505 -2.67 3.07 -0.63
CA ALA A 505 -2.78 2.21 -1.79
C ALA A 505 -2.56 0.74 -1.42
N VAL A 506 -3.28 -0.15 -2.09
CA VAL A 506 -3.13 -1.60 -1.95
C VAL A 506 -3.01 -2.26 -3.32
N LYS A 507 -2.24 -3.33 -3.38
CA LYS A 507 -2.16 -4.13 -4.60
C LYS A 507 -3.23 -5.22 -4.62
N LEU A 508 -3.90 -5.32 -5.76
CA LEU A 508 -4.90 -6.31 -6.10
C LEU A 508 -4.28 -7.26 -7.13
N VAL A 509 -3.53 -8.23 -6.64
CA VAL A 509 -2.79 -9.20 -7.46
C VAL A 509 -3.30 -10.60 -7.18
N ASP A 510 -3.44 -11.42 -8.22
CA ASP A 510 -3.60 -12.86 -8.04
C ASP A 510 -2.28 -13.47 -7.59
N ARG A 511 -2.16 -13.75 -6.29
CA ARG A 511 -0.92 -14.35 -5.73
C ARG A 511 -0.65 -15.74 -6.27
N MET A 512 -1.71 -16.50 -6.60
CA MET A 512 -1.56 -17.87 -7.08
C MET A 512 -1.08 -17.93 -8.52
N GLU A 513 -1.46 -16.95 -9.34
CA GLU A 513 -0.99 -16.83 -10.71
C GLU A 513 0.34 -16.07 -10.76
N PHE A 514 0.34 -14.82 -10.32
CA PHE A 514 1.47 -13.92 -10.53
C PHE A 514 2.65 -14.17 -9.57
N SER A 515 2.39 -14.32 -8.27
CA SER A 515 3.48 -14.56 -7.32
C SER A 515 4.11 -15.94 -7.52
N PHE A 516 3.31 -16.94 -7.89
CA PHE A 516 3.82 -18.25 -8.28
C PHE A 516 4.72 -18.14 -9.52
N ASN A 517 4.26 -17.48 -10.57
CA ASN A 517 5.05 -17.25 -11.80
C ASN A 517 6.34 -16.47 -11.49
N ASN A 518 6.27 -15.47 -10.63
CA ASN A 518 7.44 -14.69 -10.21
C ASN A 518 8.50 -15.51 -9.45
N PHE A 519 8.08 -16.61 -8.80
CA PHE A 519 9.01 -17.54 -8.13
C PHE A 519 9.53 -18.65 -9.03
N THR A 520 8.84 -18.99 -10.13
CA THR A 520 9.11 -20.17 -10.95
C THR A 520 9.49 -19.86 -12.39
N ALA A 521 9.09 -18.70 -12.93
CA ALA A 521 9.43 -18.32 -14.31
C ALA A 521 10.88 -17.86 -14.44
N VAL A 522 11.49 -18.15 -15.59
CA VAL A 522 12.81 -17.65 -15.97
C VAL A 522 12.71 -16.13 -16.20
N LYS A 523 13.54 -15.38 -15.50
CA LYS A 523 13.56 -13.92 -15.60
C LYS A 523 14.52 -13.47 -16.70
N ALA A 524 14.27 -12.31 -17.26
CA ALA A 524 15.09 -11.76 -18.34
C ALA A 524 16.57 -11.57 -17.95
N TRP A 525 16.84 -11.36 -16.66
CA TRP A 525 18.22 -11.20 -16.13
C TRP A 525 18.88 -12.50 -15.66
N ASP A 526 18.20 -13.64 -15.74
CA ASP A 526 18.76 -14.97 -15.43
C ASP A 526 19.44 -15.61 -16.66
N LYS A 527 19.54 -14.84 -17.79
CA LYS A 527 20.18 -15.26 -19.06
C LYS A 527 21.65 -14.87 -19.11
#